data_6a2e0befedf90035c04ec36e5d4d08c6
#
_entry.id   6a2e0befedf90035c04ec36e5d4d08c6
#
_cell.length_a   1.000
_cell.length_b   1.000
_cell.length_c   1.000
_cell.angle_alpha   90.00
_cell.angle_beta   90.00
_cell.angle_gamma   90.00
#
_symmetry.space_group_name_H-M   'P 1'
#
loop_
_entity.id
_entity.type
_entity.pdbx_description
1 polymer ?
#
loop_
_entity_poly.entity_id
_entity_poly.type
_entity_poly.pdbx_seq_one_letter_code
_entity_poly.pdbx_strand_id
1 'polypeptide(L)'
;MSLGINLSPVNSKLCNFDCIYCECGRTGKGDANGVTLPSRKAVYEALEAKLADMKEKGKAPDVITYAGNGEPTMHPDIPGIIDDSIRLRNKYFPEAKIAVLSNSTAITVPAVRQALLKVDQNILKLDSALDETIRIHNQPNMNISADELINNLKQFNGSLIIQTLFLRGKFNGRKIDNTTPEEIDAWLKAIEKINPAEVMIYTISRDTPEGGDLKKVPAADLKHIASLVSKLGIKTQVSG
;
A
#
# COMPACT_ATOMS: atom_id res chain seq x y z
N MET A 1 16.96 5.53 -6.02
CA MET A 1 16.82 6.02 -4.61
C MET A 1 15.37 6.43 -4.38
N SER A 2 14.74 5.99 -3.27
CA SER A 2 13.38 6.41 -2.92
C SER A 2 13.43 7.51 -1.86
N LEU A 3 12.65 8.59 -2.07
CA LEU A 3 12.36 9.60 -1.07
C LEU A 3 11.01 9.26 -0.43
N GLY A 4 11.03 8.75 0.81
CA GLY A 4 9.81 8.42 1.56
C GLY A 4 9.16 9.64 2.19
N ILE A 5 7.83 9.73 2.11
CA ILE A 5 7.01 10.74 2.78
C ILE A 5 6.04 10.02 3.71
N ASN A 6 6.14 10.35 5.00
CA ASN A 6 5.22 9.90 6.03
C ASN A 6 4.25 11.02 6.39
N LEU A 7 2.96 10.82 6.13
CA LEU A 7 1.89 11.77 6.50
C LEU A 7 1.25 11.46 7.86
N SER A 8 1.62 10.32 8.45
CA SER A 8 1.13 9.92 9.77
C SER A 8 1.98 10.50 10.89
N PRO A 9 1.48 10.55 12.12
CA PRO A 9 2.25 10.99 13.27
C PRO A 9 3.51 10.15 13.46
N VAL A 10 4.60 10.78 13.94
CA VAL A 10 5.89 10.09 14.11
C VAL A 10 5.82 9.01 15.21
N ASN A 11 5.03 9.26 16.25
CA ASN A 11 4.98 8.44 17.47
C ASN A 11 3.78 7.49 17.55
N SER A 12 2.92 7.48 16.52
CA SER A 12 1.73 6.62 16.51
C SER A 12 1.36 6.20 15.09
N LYS A 13 0.80 5.01 14.98
CA LYS A 13 0.24 4.54 13.71
C LYS A 13 -1.16 5.14 13.50
N LEU A 14 -1.39 5.72 12.33
CA LEU A 14 -2.72 6.11 11.87
C LEU A 14 -3.12 5.27 10.66
N CYS A 15 -3.89 4.22 10.90
CA CYS A 15 -4.35 3.31 9.87
C CYS A 15 -5.71 2.72 10.27
N ASN A 16 -6.55 2.39 9.33
CA ASN A 16 -7.78 1.66 9.56
C ASN A 16 -7.63 0.14 9.31
N PHE A 17 -6.39 -0.33 9.08
CA PHE A 17 -6.01 -1.74 9.10
C PHE A 17 -4.95 -1.99 10.18
N ASP A 18 -5.08 -3.11 10.88
CA ASP A 18 -4.09 -3.63 11.82
C ASP A 18 -3.52 -4.96 11.31
N CYS A 19 -2.93 -4.92 10.11
CA CYS A 19 -2.39 -6.12 9.46
C CYS A 19 -1.43 -6.86 10.39
N ILE A 20 -1.60 -8.19 10.50
CA ILE A 20 -0.80 -9.04 11.38
C ILE A 20 0.70 -9.04 11.07
N TYR A 21 1.06 -8.61 9.87
CA TYR A 21 2.43 -8.51 9.37
C TYR A 21 2.95 -7.06 9.34
N CYS A 22 2.22 -6.09 9.93
CA CYS A 22 2.61 -4.68 9.87
C CYS A 22 3.80 -4.39 10.76
N GLU A 23 4.89 -3.88 10.19
CA GLU A 23 6.10 -3.47 10.94
C GLU A 23 5.85 -2.28 11.87
N CYS A 24 4.78 -1.51 11.65
CA CYS A 24 4.39 -0.35 12.48
C CYS A 24 3.53 -0.73 13.69
N GLY A 25 3.25 -2.03 13.90
CA GLY A 25 2.38 -2.49 14.98
C GLY A 25 0.90 -2.12 14.79
N ARG A 26 0.18 -1.94 15.90
CA ARG A 26 -1.27 -1.66 15.91
C ARG A 26 -1.58 -0.18 16.05
N THR A 27 -2.70 0.22 15.47
CA THR A 27 -3.29 1.55 15.65
C THR A 27 -3.69 1.75 17.11
N GLY A 28 -3.48 2.95 17.66
CA GLY A 28 -3.86 3.31 19.02
C GLY A 28 -2.90 2.87 20.12
N LYS A 29 -1.78 2.22 19.82
CA LYS A 29 -0.71 1.94 20.81
C LYS A 29 0.29 3.11 20.98
N GLY A 30 -0.14 4.32 20.75
CA GLY A 30 0.61 5.55 21.04
C GLY A 30 -0.31 6.54 21.73
N ASP A 31 0.22 7.69 22.20
CA ASP A 31 -0.60 8.75 22.79
C ASP A 31 -1.64 9.23 21.76
N ALA A 32 -2.84 8.67 21.85
CA ALA A 32 -3.97 9.06 21.01
C ALA A 32 -4.48 10.49 21.33
N ASN A 33 -4.05 11.06 22.45
CA ASN A 33 -4.39 12.41 22.86
C ASN A 33 -3.48 13.41 22.11
N GLY A 34 -4.04 14.10 21.11
CA GLY A 34 -3.36 15.16 20.39
C GLY A 34 -2.61 14.74 19.12
N VAL A 35 -3.03 13.65 18.46
CA VAL A 35 -2.51 13.28 17.14
C VAL A 35 -2.75 14.41 16.15
N THR A 36 -1.73 15.22 15.89
CA THR A 36 -1.78 16.27 14.89
C THR A 36 -1.13 15.77 13.59
N LEU A 37 -1.91 15.73 12.52
CA LEU A 37 -1.36 15.49 11.18
C LEU A 37 -0.62 16.76 10.69
N PRO A 38 0.45 16.59 9.88
CA PRO A 38 1.08 17.76 9.28
C PRO A 38 0.10 18.47 8.36
N SER A 39 0.02 19.80 8.45
CA SER A 39 -0.81 20.54 7.49
C SER A 39 -0.27 20.41 6.07
N ARG A 40 -1.15 20.54 5.06
CA ARG A 40 -0.73 20.55 3.64
C ARG A 40 0.42 21.54 3.40
N LYS A 41 0.37 22.74 4.02
CA LYS A 41 1.44 23.73 3.93
C LYS A 41 2.76 23.20 4.49
N ALA A 42 2.74 22.57 5.66
CA ALA A 42 3.95 22.02 6.27
C ALA A 42 4.56 20.89 5.40
N VAL A 43 3.72 20.04 4.81
CA VAL A 43 4.17 18.99 3.87
C VAL A 43 4.80 19.63 2.63
N TYR A 44 4.18 20.65 2.06
CA TYR A 44 4.70 21.39 0.91
C TYR A 44 6.08 21.96 1.20
N GLU A 45 6.22 22.72 2.29
CA GLU A 45 7.47 23.40 2.66
C GLU A 45 8.60 22.38 2.95
N ALA A 46 8.29 21.30 3.66
CA ALA A 46 9.26 20.26 3.95
C ALA A 46 9.72 19.50 2.69
N LEU A 47 8.79 19.18 1.78
CA LEU A 47 9.10 18.51 0.53
C LEU A 47 9.91 19.45 -0.39
N GLU A 48 9.53 20.70 -0.52
CA GLU A 48 10.27 21.68 -1.34
C GLU A 48 11.70 21.85 -0.85
N ALA A 49 11.89 22.06 0.46
CA ALA A 49 13.22 22.18 1.05
C ALA A 49 14.08 20.92 0.82
N LYS A 50 13.46 19.74 0.97
CA LYS A 50 14.16 18.47 0.73
C LYS A 50 14.58 18.29 -0.72
N LEU A 51 13.69 18.57 -1.66
CA LEU A 51 14.00 18.45 -3.10
C LEU A 51 15.05 19.47 -3.54
N ALA A 52 15.03 20.70 -2.98
CA ALA A 52 16.06 21.71 -3.23
C ALA A 52 17.44 21.24 -2.73
N ASP A 53 17.52 20.76 -1.48
CA ASP A 53 18.75 20.19 -0.91
C ASP A 53 19.30 19.01 -1.75
N MET A 54 18.39 18.12 -2.17
CA MET A 54 18.79 16.99 -3.02
C MET A 54 19.33 17.45 -4.38
N LYS A 55 18.74 18.49 -4.97
CA LYS A 55 19.20 19.06 -6.26
C LYS A 55 20.56 19.70 -6.12
N GLU A 56 20.80 20.47 -5.05
CA GLU A 56 22.09 21.06 -4.74
C GLU A 56 23.19 20.01 -4.56
N LYS A 57 22.86 18.89 -3.91
CA LYS A 57 23.78 17.76 -3.69
C LYS A 57 23.93 16.81 -4.89
N GLY A 58 23.26 17.07 -5.99
CA GLY A 58 23.29 16.19 -7.17
C GLY A 58 22.70 14.79 -6.93
N LYS A 59 21.74 14.65 -5.97
CA LYS A 59 21.12 13.37 -5.57
C LYS A 59 19.66 13.31 -6.01
N ALA A 60 19.40 12.91 -7.24
CA ALA A 60 18.05 12.78 -7.76
C ALA A 60 17.34 11.54 -7.16
N PRO A 61 16.08 11.65 -6.71
CA PRO A 61 15.27 10.49 -6.39
C PRO A 61 14.75 9.84 -7.67
N ASP A 62 14.68 8.50 -7.71
CA ASP A 62 13.95 7.78 -8.76
C ASP A 62 12.44 7.83 -8.50
N VAL A 63 12.05 7.86 -7.22
CA VAL A 63 10.66 7.86 -6.80
C VAL A 63 10.46 8.63 -5.49
N ILE A 64 9.38 9.38 -5.40
CA ILE A 64 8.84 10.01 -4.19
C ILE A 64 7.68 9.13 -3.73
N THR A 65 7.82 8.49 -2.57
CA THR A 65 6.90 7.44 -2.13
C THR A 65 6.11 7.86 -0.90
N TYR A 66 4.81 7.91 -1.02
CA TYR A 66 3.90 8.05 0.12
C TYR A 66 3.67 6.69 0.78
N ALA A 67 4.30 6.50 1.92
CA ALA A 67 4.21 5.35 2.81
C ALA A 67 4.67 5.77 4.21
N GLY A 68 4.49 4.93 5.21
CA GLY A 68 4.99 5.25 6.56
C GLY A 68 4.19 4.57 7.67
N ASN A 69 4.01 5.26 8.81
CA ASN A 69 3.36 4.75 10.01
C ASN A 69 1.84 4.70 9.89
N GLY A 70 1.28 4.34 8.73
CA GLY A 70 -0.16 4.28 8.58
C GLY A 70 -0.61 4.34 7.14
N GLU A 71 -1.84 4.76 6.95
CA GLU A 71 -2.50 4.85 5.65
C GLU A 71 -2.46 6.30 5.14
N PRO A 72 -1.68 6.62 4.10
CA PRO A 72 -1.54 8.00 3.62
C PRO A 72 -2.85 8.60 3.10
N THR A 73 -3.75 7.78 2.57
CA THR A 73 -5.04 8.28 2.04
C THR A 73 -6.05 8.64 3.12
N MET A 74 -5.75 8.39 4.39
CA MET A 74 -6.52 8.91 5.54
C MET A 74 -6.23 10.39 5.84
N HIS A 75 -5.19 10.98 5.25
CA HIS A 75 -4.92 12.39 5.43
C HIS A 75 -6.00 13.23 4.72
N PRO A 76 -6.69 14.17 5.41
CA PRO A 76 -7.83 14.93 4.84
C PRO A 76 -7.45 15.72 3.60
N ASP A 77 -6.22 16.25 3.55
CA ASP A 77 -5.73 17.06 2.44
C ASP A 77 -4.96 16.24 1.38
N ILE A 78 -5.03 14.89 1.39
CA ILE A 78 -4.25 14.05 0.47
C ILE A 78 -4.39 14.46 -1.01
N PRO A 79 -5.58 14.84 -1.53
CA PRO A 79 -5.68 15.29 -2.92
C PRO A 79 -4.80 16.51 -3.21
N GLY A 80 -4.84 17.51 -2.33
CA GLY A 80 -4.03 18.71 -2.46
C GLY A 80 -2.53 18.47 -2.27
N ILE A 81 -2.16 17.58 -1.36
CA ILE A 81 -0.76 17.18 -1.13
C ILE A 81 -0.19 16.50 -2.38
N ILE A 82 -0.96 15.63 -3.04
CA ILE A 82 -0.53 14.99 -4.30
C ILE A 82 -0.34 16.04 -5.40
N ASP A 83 -1.26 16.98 -5.55
CA ASP A 83 -1.13 18.04 -6.55
C ASP A 83 0.10 18.93 -6.32
N ASP A 84 0.39 19.26 -5.07
CA ASP A 84 1.59 20.01 -4.67
C ASP A 84 2.86 19.21 -4.97
N SER A 85 2.85 17.93 -4.70
CA SER A 85 4.00 17.05 -4.93
C SER A 85 4.30 16.86 -6.42
N ILE A 86 3.27 16.77 -7.24
CA ILE A 86 3.44 16.72 -8.71
C ILE A 86 4.10 18.02 -9.20
N ARG A 87 3.66 19.19 -8.70
CA ARG A 87 4.25 20.49 -9.06
C ARG A 87 5.71 20.57 -8.63
N LEU A 88 6.03 20.18 -7.40
CA LEU A 88 7.40 20.19 -6.87
C LEU A 88 8.29 19.21 -7.59
N ARG A 89 7.82 17.97 -7.85
CA ARG A 89 8.53 16.99 -8.63
C ARG A 89 8.89 17.52 -10.02
N ASN A 90 7.93 18.10 -10.74
CA ASN A 90 8.14 18.66 -12.05
C ASN A 90 9.15 19.83 -12.05
N LYS A 91 9.18 20.63 -10.97
CA LYS A 91 10.14 21.74 -10.79
C LYS A 91 11.58 21.27 -10.55
N TYR A 92 11.75 20.23 -9.73
CA TYR A 92 13.07 19.82 -9.26
C TYR A 92 13.64 18.58 -9.96
N PHE A 93 12.80 17.56 -10.19
CA PHE A 93 13.19 16.25 -10.73
C PHE A 93 12.06 15.68 -11.62
N PRO A 94 11.87 16.20 -12.83
CA PRO A 94 10.73 15.82 -13.68
C PRO A 94 10.68 14.32 -14.05
N GLU A 95 11.83 13.63 -14.02
CA GLU A 95 11.91 12.20 -14.32
C GLU A 95 11.59 11.31 -13.11
N ALA A 96 11.54 11.86 -11.89
CA ALA A 96 11.21 11.10 -10.71
C ALA A 96 9.72 10.70 -10.74
N LYS A 97 9.41 9.50 -10.28
CA LYS A 97 8.03 9.02 -10.15
C LYS A 97 7.42 9.43 -8.81
N ILE A 98 6.10 9.54 -8.75
CA ILE A 98 5.35 9.62 -7.50
C ILE A 98 4.63 8.30 -7.30
N ALA A 99 4.85 7.67 -6.15
CA ALA A 99 4.21 6.43 -5.74
C ALA A 99 3.36 6.65 -4.48
N VAL A 100 2.18 6.07 -4.45
CA VAL A 100 1.33 6.02 -3.24
C VAL A 100 1.01 4.58 -2.92
N LEU A 101 1.39 4.13 -1.72
CA LEU A 101 1.01 2.82 -1.19
C LEU A 101 -0.21 3.00 -0.29
N SER A 102 -1.32 2.37 -0.64
CA SER A 102 -2.57 2.46 0.11
C SER A 102 -3.18 1.09 0.39
N ASN A 103 -3.85 0.98 1.53
CA ASN A 103 -4.63 -0.19 1.91
C ASN A 103 -5.98 -0.31 1.16
N SER A 104 -6.25 0.60 0.22
CA SER A 104 -7.41 0.59 -0.66
C SER A 104 -8.75 0.96 -0.02
N THR A 105 -8.80 1.38 1.25
CA THR A 105 -10.08 1.66 1.91
C THR A 105 -10.67 3.02 1.55
N ALA A 106 -9.84 4.06 1.40
CA ALA A 106 -10.30 5.43 1.14
C ALA A 106 -10.59 5.71 -0.34
N ILE A 107 -10.39 4.75 -1.24
CA ILE A 107 -10.67 4.93 -2.68
C ILE A 107 -12.17 5.06 -3.01
N THR A 108 -13.04 4.79 -2.05
CA THR A 108 -14.48 5.09 -2.14
C THR A 108 -14.75 6.59 -2.22
N VAL A 109 -13.85 7.42 -1.67
CA VAL A 109 -13.94 8.88 -1.73
C VAL A 109 -13.50 9.37 -3.11
N PRO A 110 -14.39 10.01 -3.91
CA PRO A 110 -14.06 10.39 -5.28
C PRO A 110 -12.82 11.28 -5.40
N ALA A 111 -12.63 12.23 -4.49
CA ALA A 111 -11.47 13.13 -4.49
C ALA A 111 -10.14 12.37 -4.30
N VAL A 112 -10.12 11.35 -3.41
CA VAL A 112 -8.96 10.48 -3.17
C VAL A 112 -8.67 9.68 -4.44
N ARG A 113 -9.70 9.03 -5.01
CA ARG A 113 -9.54 8.24 -6.24
C ARG A 113 -8.99 9.08 -7.39
N GLN A 114 -9.52 10.29 -7.60
CA GLN A 114 -9.03 11.20 -8.64
C GLN A 114 -7.58 11.64 -8.39
N ALA A 115 -7.17 11.84 -7.15
CA ALA A 115 -5.79 12.14 -6.82
C ALA A 115 -4.85 10.96 -7.11
N LEU A 116 -5.26 9.75 -6.76
CA LEU A 116 -4.50 8.53 -7.03
C LEU A 116 -4.35 8.22 -8.53
N LEU A 117 -5.29 8.65 -9.36
CA LEU A 117 -5.18 8.53 -10.82
C LEU A 117 -4.13 9.49 -11.44
N LYS A 118 -3.64 10.49 -10.69
CA LYS A 118 -2.63 11.46 -11.17
C LYS A 118 -1.19 11.00 -10.90
N VAL A 119 -0.99 10.04 -10.00
CA VAL A 119 0.35 9.58 -9.63
C VAL A 119 0.86 8.52 -10.60
N ASP A 120 2.19 8.39 -10.69
CA ASP A 120 2.83 7.47 -11.64
C ASP A 120 2.70 6.01 -11.21
N GLN A 121 2.64 5.76 -9.90
CA GLN A 121 2.49 4.43 -9.31
C GLN A 121 1.40 4.44 -8.22
N ASN A 122 0.20 4.14 -8.61
CA ASN A 122 -0.95 3.97 -7.72
C ASN A 122 -0.97 2.51 -7.22
N ILE A 123 -0.37 2.26 -6.05
CA ILE A 123 -0.15 0.92 -5.50
C ILE A 123 -1.20 0.63 -4.43
N LEU A 124 -2.14 -0.24 -4.76
CA LEU A 124 -3.32 -0.53 -3.96
C LEU A 124 -3.30 -1.98 -3.46
N LYS A 125 -3.58 -2.16 -2.17
CA LYS A 125 -3.53 -3.46 -1.51
C LYS A 125 -4.75 -4.33 -1.80
N LEU A 126 -4.48 -5.62 -2.10
CA LEU A 126 -5.47 -6.70 -2.08
C LEU A 126 -4.77 -8.02 -1.69
N ASP A 127 -4.76 -8.35 -0.39
CA ASP A 127 -4.04 -9.52 0.12
C ASP A 127 -4.82 -10.84 -0.02
N SER A 128 -6.14 -10.76 -0.20
CA SER A 128 -7.03 -11.90 -0.45
C SER A 128 -8.33 -11.42 -1.10
N ALA A 129 -9.07 -12.33 -1.70
CA ALA A 129 -10.43 -12.13 -2.18
C ALA A 129 -11.49 -12.85 -1.31
N LEU A 130 -11.09 -13.34 -0.13
CA LEU A 130 -11.96 -13.99 0.85
C LEU A 130 -12.09 -13.12 2.09
N ASP A 131 -13.33 -12.83 2.51
CA ASP A 131 -13.64 -11.96 3.65
C ASP A 131 -12.97 -12.42 4.94
N GLU A 132 -12.96 -13.74 5.19
CA GLU A 132 -12.35 -14.29 6.39
C GLU A 132 -10.85 -13.99 6.44
N THR A 133 -10.16 -14.16 5.33
CA THR A 133 -8.72 -13.90 5.24
C THR A 133 -8.41 -12.42 5.36
N ILE A 134 -9.17 -11.54 4.72
CA ILE A 134 -9.04 -10.09 4.90
C ILE A 134 -9.21 -9.72 6.38
N ARG A 135 -10.23 -10.26 7.04
CA ARG A 135 -10.49 -10.00 8.47
C ARG A 135 -9.35 -10.46 9.37
N ILE A 136 -8.70 -11.58 9.05
CA ILE A 136 -7.60 -12.12 9.86
C ILE A 136 -6.28 -11.43 9.52
N HIS A 137 -5.94 -11.30 8.24
CA HIS A 137 -4.66 -10.76 7.78
C HIS A 137 -4.56 -9.24 7.96
N ASN A 138 -5.60 -8.53 7.55
CA ASN A 138 -5.59 -7.06 7.53
C ASN A 138 -6.24 -6.44 8.76
N GLN A 139 -7.05 -7.18 9.51
CA GLN A 139 -7.75 -6.75 10.73
C GLN A 139 -8.34 -5.33 10.57
N PRO A 140 -9.26 -5.13 9.62
CA PRO A 140 -9.88 -3.83 9.42
C PRO A 140 -10.67 -3.41 10.66
N ASN A 141 -10.56 -2.13 11.07
CA ASN A 141 -11.37 -1.55 12.15
C ASN A 141 -12.72 -0.99 11.64
N MET A 142 -13.10 -1.37 10.44
CA MET A 142 -14.34 -1.00 9.77
C MET A 142 -14.92 -2.21 9.05
N ASN A 143 -16.23 -2.18 8.78
CA ASN A 143 -16.83 -3.21 7.94
C ASN A 143 -16.40 -3.00 6.50
N ILE A 144 -15.79 -4.01 5.92
CA ILE A 144 -15.39 -4.06 4.51
C ILE A 144 -15.40 -5.51 4.04
N SER A 145 -15.94 -5.75 2.86
CA SER A 145 -15.93 -7.05 2.21
C SER A 145 -14.92 -7.11 1.06
N ALA A 146 -14.52 -8.32 0.69
CA ALA A 146 -13.70 -8.56 -0.49
C ALA A 146 -14.36 -8.01 -1.75
N ASP A 147 -15.66 -8.25 -1.91
CA ASP A 147 -16.42 -7.77 -3.08
C ASP A 147 -16.46 -6.24 -3.16
N GLU A 148 -16.60 -5.54 -2.02
CA GLU A 148 -16.53 -4.07 -1.99
C GLU A 148 -15.15 -3.57 -2.39
N LEU A 149 -14.08 -4.15 -1.86
CA LEU A 149 -12.70 -3.80 -2.25
C LEU A 149 -12.48 -4.01 -3.74
N ILE A 150 -12.85 -5.19 -4.27
CA ILE A 150 -12.69 -5.53 -5.68
C ILE A 150 -13.48 -4.56 -6.56
N ASN A 151 -14.74 -4.26 -6.21
CA ASN A 151 -15.59 -3.35 -6.99
C ASN A 151 -15.03 -1.91 -6.97
N ASN A 152 -14.44 -1.46 -5.87
CA ASN A 152 -13.79 -0.16 -5.78
C ASN A 152 -12.50 -0.11 -6.60
N LEU A 153 -11.67 -1.16 -6.55
CA LEU A 153 -10.45 -1.28 -7.35
C LEU A 153 -10.73 -1.28 -8.86
N LYS A 154 -11.82 -1.91 -9.30
CA LYS A 154 -12.26 -1.89 -10.70
C LYS A 154 -12.51 -0.48 -11.25
N GLN A 155 -12.88 0.48 -10.40
CA GLN A 155 -13.17 1.85 -10.83
C GLN A 155 -11.94 2.61 -11.35
N PHE A 156 -10.73 2.05 -11.18
CA PHE A 156 -9.51 2.60 -11.77
C PHE A 156 -9.29 2.19 -13.23
N ASN A 157 -10.13 1.30 -13.78
CA ASN A 157 -10.07 0.85 -15.18
C ASN A 157 -8.65 0.41 -15.60
N GLY A 158 -7.96 -0.34 -14.76
CA GLY A 158 -6.60 -0.81 -15.00
C GLY A 158 -5.48 0.17 -14.60
N SER A 159 -5.79 1.45 -14.32
CA SER A 159 -4.80 2.47 -13.95
C SER A 159 -4.36 2.34 -12.49
N LEU A 160 -3.93 1.15 -12.10
CA LEU A 160 -3.43 0.84 -10.76
C LEU A 160 -2.45 -0.34 -10.80
N ILE A 161 -1.69 -0.46 -9.72
CA ILE A 161 -0.85 -1.61 -9.40
C ILE A 161 -1.47 -2.29 -8.18
N ILE A 162 -1.75 -3.58 -8.26
CA ILE A 162 -2.17 -4.34 -7.08
C ILE A 162 -0.92 -4.81 -6.33
N GLN A 163 -0.90 -4.60 -5.01
CA GLN A 163 0.13 -5.12 -4.13
C GLN A 163 -0.46 -6.18 -3.21
N THR A 164 0.09 -7.39 -3.25
CA THR A 164 -0.36 -8.53 -2.45
C THR A 164 0.78 -9.13 -1.65
N LEU A 165 0.59 -9.20 -0.32
CA LEU A 165 1.48 -9.91 0.57
C LEU A 165 0.98 -11.33 0.78
N PHE A 166 1.83 -12.31 0.44
CA PHE A 166 1.61 -13.72 0.73
C PHE A 166 2.38 -14.15 1.97
N LEU A 167 1.72 -14.88 2.85
CA LEU A 167 2.33 -15.38 4.08
C LEU A 167 1.69 -16.68 4.53
N ARG A 168 2.41 -17.43 5.37
CA ARG A 168 1.98 -18.67 6.02
C ARG A 168 2.27 -18.59 7.51
N GLY A 169 1.76 -19.54 8.27
CA GLY A 169 2.11 -19.69 9.68
C GLY A 169 0.92 -19.81 10.62
N LYS A 170 1.07 -19.21 11.80
CA LYS A 170 0.01 -19.16 12.82
C LYS A 170 -0.04 -17.78 13.46
N PHE A 171 -1.25 -17.32 13.75
CA PHE A 171 -1.49 -16.10 14.49
C PHE A 171 -2.66 -16.31 15.45
N ASN A 172 -2.45 -16.04 16.74
CA ASN A 172 -3.43 -16.26 17.82
C ASN A 172 -4.05 -17.69 17.78
N GLY A 173 -3.21 -18.71 17.57
CA GLY A 173 -3.60 -20.12 17.50
C GLY A 173 -4.30 -20.55 16.21
N ARG A 174 -4.58 -19.63 15.28
CA ARG A 174 -5.19 -19.95 13.99
C ARG A 174 -4.12 -20.15 12.92
N LYS A 175 -4.35 -21.11 12.03
CA LYS A 175 -3.53 -21.29 10.83
C LYS A 175 -3.76 -20.11 9.88
N ILE A 176 -2.67 -19.58 9.33
CA ILE A 176 -2.65 -18.49 8.38
C ILE A 176 -1.96 -18.99 7.11
N ASP A 177 -2.65 -18.89 5.97
CA ASP A 177 -2.08 -19.29 4.68
C ASP A 177 -2.93 -18.76 3.53
N ASN A 178 -2.55 -17.63 2.93
CA ASN A 178 -3.22 -17.10 1.74
C ASN A 178 -2.61 -17.61 0.43
N THR A 179 -1.86 -18.73 0.49
CA THR A 179 -1.32 -19.43 -0.69
C THR A 179 -2.01 -20.76 -0.96
N THR A 180 -3.11 -21.08 -0.28
CA THR A 180 -3.89 -22.29 -0.55
C THR A 180 -4.51 -22.23 -1.95
N PRO A 181 -4.82 -23.37 -2.58
CA PRO A 181 -5.48 -23.37 -3.90
C PRO A 181 -6.77 -22.54 -3.94
N GLU A 182 -7.57 -22.59 -2.88
CA GLU A 182 -8.81 -21.81 -2.75
C GLU A 182 -8.52 -20.29 -2.72
N GLU A 183 -7.55 -19.85 -1.92
CA GLU A 183 -7.12 -18.45 -1.84
C GLU A 183 -6.61 -17.95 -3.19
N ILE A 184 -5.71 -18.70 -3.81
CA ILE A 184 -5.12 -18.32 -5.10
C ILE A 184 -6.18 -18.25 -6.20
N ASP A 185 -7.11 -19.22 -6.25
CA ASP A 185 -8.18 -19.23 -7.25
C ASP A 185 -9.13 -18.02 -7.09
N ALA A 186 -9.57 -17.73 -5.85
CA ALA A 186 -10.40 -16.57 -5.56
C ALA A 186 -9.68 -15.26 -5.89
N TRP A 187 -8.41 -15.14 -5.48
CA TRP A 187 -7.59 -13.96 -5.73
C TRP A 187 -7.32 -13.76 -7.23
N LEU A 188 -6.99 -14.80 -8.00
CA LEU A 188 -6.79 -14.71 -9.45
C LEU A 188 -8.05 -14.24 -10.17
N LYS A 189 -9.23 -14.73 -9.78
CA LYS A 189 -10.52 -14.24 -10.30
C LYS A 189 -10.74 -12.76 -9.99
N ALA A 190 -10.31 -12.30 -8.82
CA ALA A 190 -10.36 -10.88 -8.47
C ALA A 190 -9.38 -10.05 -9.33
N ILE A 191 -8.14 -10.51 -9.50
CA ILE A 191 -7.13 -9.86 -10.35
C ILE A 191 -7.63 -9.76 -11.81
N GLU A 192 -8.21 -10.81 -12.35
CA GLU A 192 -8.80 -10.80 -13.69
C GLU A 192 -9.94 -9.77 -13.80
N LYS A 193 -10.82 -9.69 -12.80
CA LYS A 193 -11.92 -8.70 -12.77
C LYS A 193 -11.43 -7.26 -12.65
N ILE A 194 -10.37 -7.01 -11.88
CA ILE A 194 -9.77 -5.68 -11.68
C ILE A 194 -8.97 -5.28 -12.90
N ASN A 195 -8.29 -6.23 -13.53
CA ASN A 195 -7.40 -6.07 -14.69
C ASN A 195 -6.36 -4.95 -14.48
N PRO A 196 -5.52 -5.02 -13.42
CA PRO A 196 -4.55 -3.97 -13.11
C PRO A 196 -3.41 -3.92 -14.14
N ALA A 197 -2.71 -2.77 -14.23
CA ALA A 197 -1.53 -2.63 -15.09
C ALA A 197 -0.38 -3.57 -14.65
N GLU A 198 -0.27 -3.84 -13.35
CA GLU A 198 0.78 -4.67 -12.78
C GLU A 198 0.31 -5.27 -11.43
N VAL A 199 0.89 -6.41 -11.06
CA VAL A 199 0.72 -7.02 -9.74
C VAL A 199 2.08 -7.16 -9.06
N MET A 200 2.24 -6.55 -7.89
CA MET A 200 3.40 -6.72 -7.01
C MET A 200 3.11 -7.82 -6.00
N ILE A 201 3.91 -8.88 -6.07
CA ILE A 201 3.81 -10.07 -5.23
C ILE A 201 4.99 -10.10 -4.29
N TYR A 202 4.74 -10.15 -2.97
CA TYR A 202 5.80 -10.16 -1.99
C TYR A 202 5.42 -10.98 -0.74
N THR A 203 6.39 -11.20 0.13
CA THR A 203 6.21 -11.86 1.42
C THR A 203 6.85 -11.04 2.54
N ILE A 204 6.63 -11.42 3.79
CA ILE A 204 7.26 -10.76 4.94
C ILE A 204 8.79 -10.81 4.80
N SER A 205 9.46 -9.72 5.13
CA SER A 205 10.93 -9.62 5.08
C SER A 205 11.56 -9.49 6.46
N ARG A 206 10.79 -9.05 7.45
CA ARG A 206 11.21 -8.80 8.83
C ARG A 206 10.21 -9.38 9.81
N ASP A 207 10.67 -9.56 11.04
CA ASP A 207 9.79 -9.89 12.16
C ASP A 207 8.79 -8.77 12.42
N THR A 208 7.58 -9.12 12.83
CA THR A 208 6.52 -8.17 13.11
C THR A 208 6.36 -7.96 14.61
N PRO A 209 6.07 -6.72 15.08
CA PRO A 209 5.93 -6.43 16.51
C PRO A 209 4.84 -7.22 17.23
N GLU A 210 3.80 -7.63 16.51
CA GLU A 210 2.65 -8.35 17.09
C GLU A 210 2.94 -9.85 17.31
N GLY A 211 4.12 -10.32 16.91
CA GLY A 211 4.53 -11.71 17.10
C GLY A 211 3.70 -12.67 16.24
N GLY A 212 3.71 -13.92 16.65
CA GLY A 212 3.11 -15.01 15.91
C GLY A 212 4.17 -15.82 15.17
N ASP A 213 3.81 -17.03 14.78
CA ASP A 213 4.65 -17.89 13.96
C ASP A 213 4.34 -17.64 12.48
N LEU A 214 4.55 -16.38 12.04
CA LEU A 214 4.41 -15.98 10.63
C LEU A 214 5.64 -16.39 9.84
N LYS A 215 5.43 -16.96 8.67
CA LYS A 215 6.49 -17.53 7.83
C LYS A 215 6.48 -16.92 6.44
N LYS A 216 7.66 -16.69 5.93
CA LYS A 216 7.86 -16.32 4.53
C LYS A 216 7.32 -17.39 3.61
N VAL A 217 6.76 -16.95 2.49
CA VAL A 217 6.48 -17.84 1.37
C VAL A 217 7.76 -18.00 0.56
N PRO A 218 8.16 -19.24 0.21
CA PRO A 218 9.35 -19.46 -0.60
C PRO A 218 9.30 -18.74 -1.94
N ALA A 219 10.45 -18.23 -2.40
CA ALA A 219 10.54 -17.51 -3.66
C ALA A 219 10.04 -18.31 -4.88
N ALA A 220 10.20 -19.65 -4.85
CA ALA A 220 9.67 -20.54 -5.88
C ALA A 220 8.13 -20.48 -5.96
N ASP A 221 7.46 -20.48 -4.79
CA ASP A 221 5.99 -20.41 -4.72
C ASP A 221 5.50 -19.03 -5.18
N LEU A 222 6.17 -17.94 -4.78
CA LEU A 222 5.84 -16.59 -5.25
C LEU A 222 5.99 -16.47 -6.78
N LYS A 223 7.07 -17.04 -7.35
CA LYS A 223 7.27 -17.09 -8.80
C LYS A 223 6.19 -17.93 -9.50
N HIS A 224 5.77 -19.02 -8.86
CA HIS A 224 4.64 -19.82 -9.38
C HIS A 224 3.36 -19.00 -9.43
N ILE A 225 3.00 -18.28 -8.34
CA ILE A 225 1.84 -17.38 -8.29
C ILE A 225 1.95 -16.30 -9.37
N ALA A 226 3.12 -15.68 -9.52
CA ALA A 226 3.37 -14.69 -10.57
C ALA A 226 3.15 -15.28 -11.98
N SER A 227 3.55 -16.53 -12.22
CA SER A 227 3.32 -17.20 -13.50
C SER A 227 1.83 -17.38 -13.82
N LEU A 228 0.98 -17.57 -12.80
CA LEU A 228 -0.47 -17.64 -12.97
C LEU A 228 -1.05 -16.29 -13.38
N VAL A 229 -0.61 -15.20 -12.74
CA VAL A 229 -1.00 -13.84 -13.12
C VAL A 229 -0.53 -13.49 -14.54
N SER A 230 0.69 -13.90 -14.91
CA SER A 230 1.23 -13.66 -16.25
C SER A 230 0.42 -14.34 -17.35
N LYS A 231 -0.24 -15.48 -17.05
CA LYS A 231 -1.18 -16.13 -18.01
C LYS A 231 -2.43 -15.30 -18.29
N LEU A 232 -2.77 -14.36 -17.42
CA LEU A 232 -3.83 -13.37 -17.64
C LEU A 232 -3.36 -12.18 -18.49
N GLY A 233 -2.11 -12.16 -18.94
CA GLY A 233 -1.53 -11.05 -19.69
C GLY A 233 -1.09 -9.85 -18.83
N ILE A 234 -1.11 -9.98 -17.51
CA ILE A 234 -0.81 -8.90 -16.56
C ILE A 234 0.67 -8.98 -16.13
N LYS A 235 1.34 -7.83 -16.08
CA LYS A 235 2.73 -7.73 -15.60
C LYS A 235 2.83 -8.10 -14.12
N THR A 236 3.96 -8.70 -13.74
CA THR A 236 4.22 -9.04 -12.34
C THR A 236 5.62 -8.60 -11.90
N GLN A 237 5.71 -8.16 -10.66
CA GLN A 237 6.96 -7.97 -9.94
C GLN A 237 6.96 -8.85 -8.69
N VAL A 238 8.04 -9.60 -8.47
CA VAL A 238 8.18 -10.49 -7.30
C VAL A 238 9.33 -10.00 -6.45
N SER A 239 9.10 -9.87 -5.13
CA SER A 239 10.12 -9.57 -4.13
C SER A 239 9.91 -10.41 -2.86
N GLY A 240 11.02 -10.95 -2.29
CA GLY A 240 10.96 -11.78 -1.09
C GLY A 240 12.30 -12.38 -0.74
#